data_3ddb3c581b55d32a2d7d722c9068449a
#
_entry.id   3ddb3c581b55d32a2d7d722c9068449a
#
_cell.length_a   1.000
_cell.length_b   1.000
_cell.length_c   1.000
_cell.angle_alpha   90.00
_cell.angle_beta   90.00
_cell.angle_gamma   90.00
#
_symmetry.space_group_name_H-M   'P 1'
#
loop_
_entity.id
_entity.type
_entity.pdbx_description
1 polymer ?
#
loop_
_entity_poly.entity_id
_entity_poly.type
_entity_poly.pdbx_seq_one_letter_code
_entity_poly.pdbx_strand_id
1 'polypeptide(L)'
;MGGFFGVVADHDCVCDIFYGTDYHSHLGTKRGGLAICDPENRITRRIHDITNAQFRSKFDDDIGKFSGNSGIGIISDYEDQPLIISSKFGTYAIVTVGKINNIDDLARQAFERGFSHFSESSYGELNPTE
;
A
#
# COMPACT_ATOMS: atom_id res chain seq x y z
N MET A 1 -4.65 -11.88 7.01
CA MET A 1 -5.05 -10.56 7.55
C MET A 1 -3.94 -9.55 7.35
N GLY A 2 -4.19 -8.30 7.65
CA GLY A 2 -3.18 -7.24 7.50
C GLY A 2 -3.56 -6.02 8.31
N GLY A 3 -2.79 -4.97 8.19
CA GLY A 3 -3.04 -3.69 8.81
C GLY A 3 -2.36 -2.57 8.04
N PHE A 4 -2.86 -1.38 8.18
CA PHE A 4 -2.24 -0.21 7.57
C PHE A 4 -2.15 0.95 8.56
N PHE A 5 -1.24 1.87 8.27
CA PHE A 5 -1.00 3.05 9.07
C PHE A 5 -0.72 4.24 8.14
N GLY A 6 -1.28 5.40 8.45
CA GLY A 6 -1.08 6.59 7.64
C GLY A 6 -0.83 7.83 8.49
N VAL A 7 -0.02 8.75 7.97
CA VAL A 7 0.31 10.02 8.63
C VAL A 7 0.31 11.15 7.62
N VAL A 8 -0.21 12.29 8.03
CA VAL A 8 -0.01 13.59 7.39
C VAL A 8 0.51 14.55 8.46
N ALA A 9 1.64 15.18 8.20
CA ALA A 9 2.32 16.03 9.16
C ALA A 9 2.86 17.31 8.51
N ASP A 10 3.29 18.24 9.33
CA ASP A 10 3.97 19.47 8.90
C ASP A 10 5.51 19.35 8.96
N HIS A 11 6.00 18.15 9.24
CA HIS A 11 7.41 17.80 9.33
C HIS A 11 7.65 16.43 8.70
N ASP A 12 8.89 16.00 8.60
CA ASP A 12 9.21 14.66 8.10
C ASP A 12 8.60 13.59 8.99
N CYS A 13 7.82 12.67 8.37
CA CYS A 13 7.08 11.64 9.08
C CYS A 13 7.54 10.21 8.77
N VAL A 14 8.70 10.03 8.16
CA VAL A 14 9.18 8.70 7.75
C VAL A 14 9.29 7.75 8.93
N CYS A 15 9.84 8.20 10.05
CA CYS A 15 9.94 7.37 11.26
C CYS A 15 8.58 7.00 11.83
N ASP A 16 7.62 7.92 11.80
CA ASP A 16 6.26 7.65 12.27
C ASP A 16 5.58 6.59 11.43
N ILE A 17 5.70 6.67 10.11
CA ILE A 17 5.16 5.67 9.19
C ILE A 17 5.82 4.32 9.41
N PHE A 18 7.14 4.29 9.53
CA PHE A 18 7.91 3.07 9.73
C PHE A 18 7.49 2.35 11.02
N TYR A 19 7.52 3.04 12.15
CA TYR A 19 7.17 2.43 13.43
C TYR A 19 5.68 2.12 13.55
N GLY A 20 4.82 2.98 13.01
CA GLY A 20 3.38 2.73 12.99
C GLY A 20 3.02 1.50 12.17
N THR A 21 3.67 1.30 11.03
CA THR A 21 3.48 0.10 10.19
C THR A 21 4.08 -1.13 10.88
N ASP A 22 5.27 -1.01 11.45
CA ASP A 22 5.91 -2.11 12.20
C ASP A 22 5.05 -2.59 13.37
N TYR A 23 4.33 -1.69 14.02
CA TYR A 23 3.40 -2.07 15.09
C TYR A 23 2.35 -3.06 14.61
N HIS A 24 1.95 -2.99 13.34
CA HIS A 24 0.99 -3.90 12.73
C HIS A 24 1.63 -5.13 12.09
N SER A 25 2.95 -5.29 12.14
CA SER A 25 3.66 -6.37 11.46
C SER A 25 3.28 -7.77 11.92
N HIS A 26 2.75 -7.90 13.13
CA HIS A 26 2.23 -9.15 13.66
C HIS A 26 0.88 -9.58 13.04
N LEU A 27 0.21 -8.71 12.31
CA LEU A 27 -1.09 -8.96 11.69
C LEU A 27 -1.01 -9.59 10.31
N GLY A 28 0.18 -9.65 9.73
CA GLY A 28 0.42 -10.23 8.41
C GLY A 28 1.80 -10.84 8.33
N THR A 29 1.99 -11.74 7.39
CA THR A 29 3.19 -12.58 7.34
C THR A 29 3.90 -12.58 6.01
N LYS A 30 3.36 -11.96 4.95
CA LYS A 30 3.90 -12.10 3.60
C LYS A 30 4.53 -10.85 3.03
N ARG A 31 3.83 -9.72 3.05
CA ARG A 31 4.25 -8.50 2.39
C ARG A 31 4.19 -7.30 3.31
N GLY A 32 5.18 -6.44 3.21
CA GLY A 32 5.16 -5.11 3.81
C GLY A 32 5.45 -4.06 2.77
N GLY A 33 4.82 -2.90 2.87
CA GLY A 33 5.02 -1.81 1.93
C GLY A 33 4.92 -0.45 2.58
N LEU A 34 5.69 0.50 2.06
CA LEU A 34 5.68 1.91 2.45
C LEU A 34 5.60 2.78 1.22
N ALA A 35 4.79 3.83 1.28
CA ALA A 35 4.78 4.91 0.29
C ALA A 35 4.82 6.24 1.03
N ILE A 36 5.77 7.08 0.67
CA ILE A 36 6.01 8.38 1.29
C ILE A 36 5.91 9.45 0.20
N CYS A 37 5.21 10.52 0.50
CA CYS A 37 5.04 11.66 -0.37
C CYS A 37 5.79 12.88 0.19
N ASP A 38 6.64 13.49 -0.61
CA ASP A 38 7.34 14.71 -0.24
C ASP A 38 6.48 15.96 -0.51
N PRO A 39 6.91 17.16 -0.02
CA PRO A 39 6.16 18.39 -0.24
C PRO A 39 6.01 18.79 -1.72
N GLU A 40 6.81 18.21 -2.61
CA GLU A 40 6.74 18.43 -4.06
C GLU A 40 5.85 17.41 -4.77
N ASN A 41 5.09 16.61 -4.00
CA ASN A 41 4.19 15.56 -4.46
C ASN A 41 4.87 14.40 -5.18
N ARG A 42 6.14 14.13 -4.88
CA ARG A 42 6.85 12.95 -5.36
C ARG A 42 6.63 11.81 -4.39
N ILE A 43 6.21 10.65 -4.92
CA ILE A 43 5.93 9.47 -4.13
C ILE A 43 7.08 8.48 -4.29
N THR A 44 7.67 8.07 -3.17
CA THR A 44 8.67 7.00 -3.12
C THR A 44 8.03 5.79 -2.45
N ARG A 45 8.12 4.63 -3.11
CA ARG A 45 7.52 3.38 -2.64
C ARG A 45 8.59 2.29 -2.50
N ARG A 46 8.44 1.47 -1.45
CA ARG A 46 9.18 0.21 -1.28
C ARG A 46 8.25 -0.88 -0.79
N ILE A 47 8.41 -2.07 -1.36
CA ILE A 47 7.65 -3.26 -0.98
C ILE A 47 8.66 -4.40 -0.77
N HIS A 48 8.53 -5.10 0.34
CA HIS A 48 9.39 -6.24 0.66
C HIS A 48 8.58 -7.46 1.07
N ASP A 49 9.12 -8.64 0.74
CA ASP A 49 8.67 -9.89 1.31
C ASP A 49 9.15 -10.00 2.76
N ILE A 50 8.23 -10.20 3.68
CA ILE A 50 8.52 -10.34 5.11
C ILE A 50 8.27 -11.76 5.63
N THR A 51 8.13 -12.73 4.73
CA THR A 51 7.85 -14.13 5.08
C THR A 51 8.94 -14.74 5.97
N ASN A 52 10.20 -14.46 5.67
CA ASN A 52 11.35 -15.04 6.34
C ASN A 52 12.17 -14.04 7.16
N ALA A 53 11.69 -12.83 7.34
CA ALA A 53 12.38 -11.79 8.08
C ALA A 53 11.40 -10.80 8.69
N GLN A 54 11.82 -10.13 9.75
CA GLN A 54 11.02 -9.09 10.38
C GLN A 54 10.91 -7.87 9.49
N PHE A 55 9.78 -7.19 9.56
CA PHE A 55 9.51 -5.94 8.84
C PHE A 55 10.66 -4.93 9.01
N ARG A 56 11.09 -4.69 10.24
CA ARG A 56 12.18 -3.74 10.52
C ARG A 56 13.44 -4.05 9.73
N SER A 57 13.84 -5.32 9.71
CA SER A 57 15.08 -5.74 9.03
C SER A 57 15.03 -5.49 7.53
N LYS A 58 13.86 -5.63 6.92
CA LYS A 58 13.67 -5.43 5.48
C LYS A 58 13.68 -3.97 5.08
N PHE A 59 13.16 -3.09 5.93
CA PHE A 59 13.01 -1.67 5.62
C PHE A 59 14.09 -0.78 6.24
N ASP A 60 14.96 -1.31 7.06
CA ASP A 60 15.96 -0.55 7.80
C ASP A 60 16.90 0.26 6.89
N ASP A 61 17.33 -0.34 5.78
CA ASP A 61 18.16 0.35 4.78
C ASP A 61 17.37 1.39 3.97
N ASP A 62 16.07 1.23 3.85
CA ASP A 62 15.23 2.11 3.04
C ASP A 62 14.84 3.40 3.76
N ILE A 63 14.74 3.38 5.08
CA ILE A 63 14.30 4.54 5.88
C ILE A 63 15.15 5.77 5.60
N GLY A 64 16.46 5.61 5.52
CA GLY A 64 17.40 6.71 5.24
C GLY A 64 17.27 7.29 3.85
N LYS A 65 16.57 6.62 2.95
CA LYS A 65 16.33 7.04 1.56
C LYS A 65 14.98 7.70 1.36
N PHE A 66 14.08 7.59 2.34
CA PHE A 66 12.78 8.24 2.30
C PHE A 66 12.86 9.65 2.89
N SER A 67 12.03 10.53 2.35
CA SER A 67 11.81 11.87 2.89
C SER A 67 10.41 12.31 2.52
N GLY A 68 9.67 12.83 3.48
CA GLY A 68 8.33 13.33 3.20
C GLY A 68 7.52 13.64 4.44
N ASN A 69 6.43 14.34 4.24
CA ASN A 69 5.52 14.80 5.30
C ASN A 69 4.17 14.09 5.31
N SER A 70 3.96 13.17 4.40
CA SER A 70 2.79 12.29 4.39
C SER A 70 3.16 10.92 3.85
N GLY A 71 2.41 9.91 4.27
CA GLY A 71 2.67 8.57 3.79
C GLY A 71 1.73 7.55 4.38
N ILE A 72 1.82 6.35 3.82
CA ILE A 72 1.06 5.18 4.24
C ILE A 72 1.98 3.97 4.27
N GLY A 73 1.69 3.07 5.20
CA GLY A 73 2.34 1.77 5.29
C GLY A 73 1.31 0.67 5.40
N ILE A 74 1.66 -0.51 4.95
CA ILE A 74 0.78 -1.67 4.91
C ILE A 74 1.51 -2.95 5.26
N ILE A 75 0.83 -3.82 5.95
CA ILE A 75 1.17 -5.24 6.08
C ILE A 75 0.06 -6.02 5.38
N SER A 76 0.39 -6.85 4.42
CA SER A 76 -0.57 -7.58 3.59
C SER A 76 -0.14 -9.02 3.40
N ASP A 77 -1.12 -9.93 3.34
CA ASP A 77 -0.89 -11.34 3.03
C ASP A 77 -1.22 -11.70 1.58
N TYR A 78 -1.79 -10.76 0.82
CA TYR A 78 -2.35 -11.09 -0.49
C TYR A 78 -1.55 -10.50 -1.64
N GLU A 79 -1.36 -9.22 -1.66
CA GLU A 79 -0.80 -8.55 -2.82
C GLU A 79 0.24 -7.50 -2.44
N ASP A 80 1.03 -7.13 -3.42
CA ASP A 80 2.02 -6.08 -3.25
C ASP A 80 1.32 -4.71 -3.18
N GLN A 81 1.45 -4.06 -2.04
CA GLN A 81 0.90 -2.75 -1.76
C GLN A 81 1.96 -1.86 -1.10
N PRO A 82 1.86 -0.54 -1.15
CA PRO A 82 0.81 0.28 -1.77
C PRO A 82 0.81 0.22 -3.29
N LEU A 83 -0.36 0.39 -3.89
CA LEU A 83 -0.48 0.64 -5.32
C LEU A 83 -0.29 2.12 -5.60
N ILE A 84 0.45 2.45 -6.66
CA ILE A 84 0.57 3.82 -7.14
C ILE A 84 -0.27 3.96 -8.40
N ILE A 85 -1.19 4.92 -8.39
CA ILE A 85 -2.14 5.15 -9.47
C ILE A 85 -1.93 6.55 -10.02
N SER A 86 -1.71 6.63 -11.33
CA SER A 86 -1.68 7.90 -12.06
C SER A 86 -3.02 8.11 -12.73
N SER A 87 -3.70 9.18 -12.37
CA SER A 87 -5.03 9.52 -12.87
C SER A 87 -5.10 10.96 -13.39
N LYS A 88 -6.23 11.31 -13.96
CA LYS A 88 -6.48 12.71 -14.36
C LYS A 88 -6.48 13.69 -13.17
N PHE A 89 -6.60 13.20 -11.96
CA PHE A 89 -6.55 14.01 -10.73
C PHE A 89 -5.15 14.07 -10.10
N GLY A 90 -4.15 13.46 -10.73
CA GLY A 90 -2.80 13.35 -10.21
C GLY A 90 -2.41 11.92 -9.85
N THR A 91 -1.25 11.77 -9.24
CA THR A 91 -0.72 10.50 -8.79
C THR A 91 -0.96 10.34 -7.29
N TYR A 92 -1.44 9.17 -6.88
CA TYR A 92 -1.66 8.86 -5.48
C TYR A 92 -1.30 7.41 -5.19
N ALA A 93 -1.10 7.11 -3.91
CA ALA A 93 -0.90 5.75 -3.42
C ALA A 93 -2.13 5.30 -2.63
N ILE A 94 -2.48 4.03 -2.77
CA ILE A 94 -3.63 3.45 -2.09
C ILE A 94 -3.25 2.12 -1.44
N VAL A 95 -3.82 1.86 -0.27
CA VAL A 95 -3.72 0.58 0.43
C VAL A 95 -5.10 0.09 0.83
N THR A 96 -5.28 -1.21 0.86
CA THR A 96 -6.52 -1.84 1.33
C THR A 96 -6.22 -3.04 2.20
N VAL A 97 -7.06 -3.23 3.23
CA VAL A 97 -7.08 -4.43 4.05
C VAL A 97 -8.53 -4.85 4.21
N GLY A 98 -8.85 -6.04 3.72
CA GLY A 98 -10.20 -6.56 3.82
C GLY A 98 -10.57 -7.44 2.63
N LYS A 99 -11.83 -7.86 2.62
CA LYS A 99 -12.40 -8.65 1.53
C LYS A 99 -13.69 -8.00 1.06
N ILE A 100 -13.82 -7.87 -0.25
CA ILE A 100 -15.03 -7.37 -0.90
C ILE A 100 -15.84 -8.59 -1.34
N ASN A 101 -16.99 -8.83 -0.71
CA ASN A 101 -17.78 -10.04 -0.95
C ASN A 101 -18.50 -10.03 -2.29
N ASN A 102 -18.85 -8.86 -2.82
CA ASN A 102 -19.57 -8.68 -4.08
C ASN A 102 -18.68 -8.09 -5.18
N ILE A 103 -17.42 -8.45 -5.22
CA ILE A 103 -16.43 -7.88 -6.15
C ILE A 103 -16.83 -8.10 -7.61
N ASP A 104 -17.40 -9.26 -7.95
CA ASP A 104 -17.83 -9.56 -9.31
C ASP A 104 -18.98 -8.65 -9.77
N ASP A 105 -19.92 -8.37 -8.88
CA ASP A 105 -21.01 -7.43 -9.16
C ASP A 105 -20.49 -6.00 -9.36
N LEU A 106 -19.56 -5.57 -8.55
CA LEU A 106 -18.94 -4.26 -8.69
C LEU A 106 -18.15 -4.12 -9.98
N ALA A 107 -17.39 -5.16 -10.35
CA ALA A 107 -16.66 -5.19 -11.61
C ALA A 107 -17.61 -5.12 -12.82
N ARG A 108 -18.72 -5.88 -12.79
CA ARG A 108 -19.74 -5.83 -13.84
C ARG A 108 -20.33 -4.43 -13.98
N GLN A 109 -20.68 -3.77 -12.88
CA GLN A 109 -21.18 -2.39 -12.90
C GLN A 109 -20.14 -1.42 -13.48
N ALA A 110 -18.86 -1.61 -13.15
CA ALA A 110 -17.79 -0.80 -13.71
C ALA A 110 -17.66 -0.99 -15.22
N PHE A 111 -17.73 -2.23 -15.72
CA PHE A 111 -17.72 -2.52 -17.16
C PHE A 111 -18.91 -1.88 -17.88
N GLU A 112 -20.09 -1.91 -17.29
CA GLU A 112 -21.29 -1.24 -17.82
C GLU A 112 -21.11 0.28 -17.90
N ARG A 113 -20.27 0.87 -17.04
CA ARG A 113 -19.94 2.31 -17.05
C ARG A 113 -18.77 2.69 -17.96
N GLY A 114 -18.21 1.72 -18.67
CA GLY A 114 -17.16 1.96 -19.66
C GLY A 114 -15.73 1.62 -19.24
N PHE A 115 -15.52 1.03 -18.08
CA PHE A 115 -14.21 0.47 -17.74
C PHE A 115 -13.90 -0.73 -18.62
N SER A 116 -12.64 -0.89 -18.99
CA SER A 116 -12.23 -1.90 -19.96
C SER A 116 -11.54 -3.11 -19.34
N HIS A 117 -10.93 -2.97 -18.20
CA HIS A 117 -10.15 -4.05 -17.57
C HIS A 117 -9.87 -3.76 -16.08
N PHE A 118 -9.56 -4.84 -15.37
CA PHE A 118 -8.99 -4.81 -14.01
C PHE A 118 -7.77 -5.71 -13.97
N SER A 119 -6.81 -5.38 -13.10
CA SER A 119 -5.67 -6.25 -12.82
C SER A 119 -6.10 -7.43 -11.96
N GLU A 120 -5.43 -8.55 -12.12
CA GLU A 120 -5.60 -9.68 -11.22
C GLU A 120 -4.73 -9.51 -9.96
N SER A 121 -5.15 -10.13 -8.86
CA SER A 121 -4.35 -10.29 -7.67
C SER A 121 -3.37 -11.46 -7.83
N SER A 122 -2.52 -11.66 -6.82
CA SER A 122 -1.56 -12.78 -6.78
C SER A 122 -2.20 -14.16 -6.87
N TYR A 123 -3.50 -14.27 -6.70
CA TYR A 123 -4.26 -15.52 -6.72
C TYR A 123 -5.16 -15.67 -7.97
N GLY A 124 -4.98 -14.84 -8.98
CA GLY A 124 -5.79 -14.87 -10.19
C GLY A 124 -7.20 -14.32 -10.04
N GLU A 125 -7.54 -13.76 -8.88
CA GLU A 125 -8.81 -13.09 -8.64
C GLU A 125 -8.72 -11.61 -8.99
N LEU A 126 -9.86 -10.93 -9.09
CA LEU A 126 -9.87 -9.47 -9.26
C LEU A 126 -9.18 -8.78 -8.10
N ASN A 127 -8.35 -7.78 -8.42
CA ASN A 127 -7.63 -7.03 -7.40
C ASN A 127 -8.61 -6.09 -6.68
N PRO A 128 -8.92 -6.32 -5.38
CA PRO A 128 -9.89 -5.52 -4.65
C PRO A 128 -9.43 -4.08 -4.39
N THR A 129 -8.14 -3.80 -4.52
CA THR A 129 -7.60 -2.45 -4.33
C THR A 129 -7.89 -1.56 -5.54
N GLU A 130 -8.03 -2.13 -6.71
CA GLU A 130 -8.27 -1.41 -7.96
C GLU A 130 -9.73 -0.95 -8.10
#